data_cf280f0c950ef93e9e31ca1b4c2ca87b
#
_entry.id   cf280f0c950ef93e9e31ca1b4c2ca87b
#
_cell.length_a   1.000
_cell.length_b   1.000
_cell.length_c   1.000
_cell.angle_alpha   90.00
_cell.angle_beta   90.00
_cell.angle_gamma   90.00
#
_symmetry.space_group_name_H-M   'P 1'
#
loop_
_entity.id
_entity.type
_entity.pdbx_description
1 polymer ?
#
loop_
_entity_poly.entity_id
_entity_poly.type
_entity_poly.pdbx_seq_one_letter_code
_entity_poly.pdbx_strand_id
1 'polypeptide(L)'
;APVLLTAAVLLLAWWMAAGGLPAFARACEVFLLAVGAGFVVILLFGIFRLDWSLTLLWTREELAQVPAGALSTAGTMAVGGYALFLLGDVRPEAGGADGMLRRLALLFALLAGAVLLVLGQLGSALAAQVDRPFLQMVSGLGFEGAFQRLEELVSALWVLGDVALLGLLLLCLGRLLAWLLDRPVGKGKSWLLTGAVFLLGLPAALGDHPLAGTWVPFGNLAVVGLLVLTLLGRGEEKKLEKSEKRG
;
A
#
# COMPACT_ATOMS: atom_id res chain seq x y z
N ALA A 1 -0.92 11.89 21.76
CA ALA A 1 -1.92 11.67 20.70
C ALA A 1 -1.53 10.56 19.69
N PRO A 2 -0.27 10.41 19.18
CA PRO A 2 0.04 9.44 18.13
C PRO A 2 -0.22 7.98 18.58
N VAL A 3 0.15 7.61 19.79
CA VAL A 3 -0.04 6.25 20.32
C VAL A 3 -1.51 5.82 20.36
N LEU A 4 -2.42 6.73 20.76
CA LEU A 4 -3.86 6.45 20.79
C LEU A 4 -4.42 6.23 19.38
N LEU A 5 -3.99 7.04 18.41
CA LEU A 5 -4.38 6.89 17.02
C LEU A 5 -3.88 5.54 16.46
N THR A 6 -2.62 5.21 16.68
CA THR A 6 -2.04 3.92 16.26
C THR A 6 -2.78 2.74 16.88
N ALA A 7 -3.12 2.83 18.17
CA ALA A 7 -3.90 1.80 18.86
C ALA A 7 -5.31 1.64 18.25
N ALA A 8 -5.99 2.76 17.95
CA ALA A 8 -7.32 2.74 17.36
C ALA A 8 -7.30 2.14 15.94
N VAL A 9 -6.32 2.53 15.11
CA VAL A 9 -6.15 2.00 13.74
C VAL A 9 -5.86 0.50 13.78
N LEU A 10 -4.98 0.03 14.65
CA LEU A 10 -4.68 -1.39 14.82
C LEU A 10 -5.87 -2.19 15.35
N LEU A 11 -6.66 -1.62 16.26
CA LEU A 11 -7.89 -2.25 16.76
C LEU A 11 -8.91 -2.46 15.64
N LEU A 12 -9.10 -1.44 14.80
CA LEU A 12 -10.00 -1.51 13.64
C LEU A 12 -9.49 -2.52 12.61
N ALA A 13 -8.18 -2.51 12.32
CA ALA A 13 -7.54 -3.46 11.42
C ALA A 13 -7.69 -4.91 11.92
N TRP A 14 -7.50 -5.14 13.22
CA TRP A 14 -7.73 -6.44 13.83
C TRP A 14 -9.20 -6.86 13.71
N TRP A 15 -10.14 -5.96 14.01
CA TRP A 15 -11.56 -6.26 13.94
C TRP A 15 -12.00 -6.67 12.54
N MET A 16 -11.50 -5.97 11.52
CA MET A 16 -11.71 -6.34 10.11
C MET A 16 -11.10 -7.71 9.78
N ALA A 17 -9.84 -7.95 10.18
CA ALA A 17 -9.14 -9.21 9.94
C ALA A 17 -9.78 -10.39 10.67
N ALA A 18 -10.31 -10.19 11.89
CA ALA A 18 -10.98 -11.21 12.70
C ALA A 18 -12.27 -11.74 12.05
N GLY A 19 -12.88 -10.99 11.14
CA GLY A 19 -14.02 -11.44 10.33
C GLY A 19 -13.66 -12.47 9.27
N GLY A 20 -12.36 -12.71 9.04
CA GLY A 20 -11.86 -13.60 8.00
C GLY A 20 -11.77 -12.92 6.63
N LEU A 21 -11.08 -13.60 5.70
CA LEU A 21 -10.76 -13.04 4.38
C LEU A 21 -11.99 -12.58 3.57
N PRO A 22 -13.13 -13.31 3.52
CA PRO A 22 -14.28 -12.84 2.75
C PRO A 22 -14.95 -11.58 3.31
N ALA A 23 -15.01 -11.44 4.63
CA ALA A 23 -15.54 -10.24 5.27
C ALA A 23 -14.59 -9.05 5.09
N PHE A 24 -13.31 -9.29 5.24
CA PHE A 24 -12.25 -8.32 5.00
C PHE A 24 -12.28 -7.79 3.55
N ALA A 25 -12.37 -8.68 2.56
CA ALA A 25 -12.41 -8.30 1.15
C ALA A 25 -13.61 -7.38 0.85
N ARG A 26 -14.80 -7.70 1.35
CA ARG A 26 -16.00 -6.86 1.19
C ARG A 26 -15.85 -5.48 1.84
N ALA A 27 -15.23 -5.41 3.01
CA ALA A 27 -14.94 -4.12 3.65
C ALA A 27 -13.94 -3.30 2.83
N CYS A 28 -12.90 -3.94 2.27
CA CYS A 28 -11.94 -3.29 1.38
C CYS A 28 -12.58 -2.78 0.08
N GLU A 29 -13.58 -3.47 -0.47
CA GLU A 29 -14.33 -2.98 -1.64
C GLU A 29 -15.06 -1.67 -1.35
N VAL A 30 -15.69 -1.55 -0.18
CA VAL A 30 -16.36 -0.31 0.25
C VAL A 30 -15.32 0.80 0.47
N PHE A 31 -14.18 0.49 1.11
CA PHE A 31 -13.10 1.46 1.31
C PHE A 31 -12.50 1.92 -0.01
N LEU A 32 -12.28 0.99 -0.94
CA LEU A 32 -11.76 1.31 -2.27
C LEU A 32 -12.69 2.28 -3.02
N LEU A 33 -14.01 2.10 -2.90
CA LEU A 33 -14.98 3.00 -3.51
C LEU A 33 -14.88 4.40 -2.88
N ALA A 34 -14.84 4.50 -1.56
CA ALA A 34 -14.74 5.77 -0.85
C ALA A 34 -13.42 6.50 -1.14
N VAL A 35 -12.29 5.79 -1.02
CA VAL A 35 -10.95 6.34 -1.28
C VAL A 35 -10.82 6.69 -2.76
N GLY A 36 -11.27 5.83 -3.67
CA GLY A 36 -11.21 6.06 -5.10
C GLY A 36 -12.05 7.27 -5.54
N ALA A 37 -13.28 7.39 -5.03
CA ALA A 37 -14.12 8.55 -5.32
C ALA A 37 -13.49 9.86 -4.80
N GLY A 38 -13.00 9.86 -3.55
CA GLY A 38 -12.30 11.02 -2.99
C GLY A 38 -11.06 11.39 -3.78
N PHE A 39 -10.29 10.40 -4.22
CA PHE A 39 -9.11 10.62 -5.03
C PHE A 39 -9.43 11.20 -6.41
N VAL A 40 -10.46 10.69 -7.09
CA VAL A 40 -10.94 11.23 -8.37
C VAL A 40 -11.39 12.67 -8.20
N VAL A 41 -12.11 13.01 -7.14
CA VAL A 41 -12.52 14.40 -6.85
C VAL A 41 -11.29 15.31 -6.71
N ILE A 42 -10.27 14.87 -5.97
CA ILE A 42 -9.03 15.64 -5.81
C ILE A 42 -8.31 15.84 -7.14
N LEU A 43 -8.22 14.78 -7.97
CA LEU A 43 -7.62 14.89 -9.30
C LEU A 43 -8.37 15.88 -10.20
N LEU A 44 -9.71 15.83 -10.19
CA LEU A 44 -10.53 16.75 -10.97
C LEU A 44 -10.30 18.21 -10.55
N PHE A 45 -10.31 18.49 -9.25
CA PHE A 45 -10.03 19.87 -8.78
C PHE A 45 -8.58 20.29 -9.01
N GLY A 46 -7.64 19.35 -8.86
CA GLY A 46 -6.22 19.59 -9.08
C GLY A 46 -5.87 19.99 -10.50
N ILE A 47 -6.53 19.41 -11.51
CA ILE A 47 -6.28 19.71 -12.92
C ILE A 47 -6.52 21.20 -13.25
N PHE A 48 -7.51 21.83 -12.64
CA PHE A 48 -7.79 23.25 -12.85
C PHE A 48 -6.73 24.21 -12.26
N ARG A 49 -5.88 23.71 -11.38
CA ARG A 49 -4.80 24.47 -10.73
C ARG A 49 -3.40 24.05 -11.24
N LEU A 50 -3.33 23.25 -12.27
CA LEU A 50 -2.09 22.73 -12.82
C LEU A 50 -1.33 23.79 -13.60
N ASP A 51 -0.09 24.06 -13.20
CA ASP A 51 0.85 24.86 -13.99
C ASP A 51 1.80 23.93 -14.76
N TRP A 52 1.58 23.84 -16.07
CA TRP A 52 2.38 23.01 -16.96
C TRP A 52 3.85 23.42 -17.03
N SER A 53 4.15 24.69 -16.77
CA SER A 53 5.52 25.18 -16.79
C SER A 53 6.39 24.51 -15.70
N LEU A 54 5.79 24.18 -14.56
CA LEU A 54 6.46 23.52 -13.44
C LEU A 54 6.70 22.02 -13.70
N THR A 55 5.88 21.38 -14.54
CA THR A 55 6.01 19.94 -14.83
C THR A 55 7.06 19.63 -15.91
N LEU A 56 7.38 20.60 -16.75
CA LEU A 56 8.26 20.40 -17.93
C LEU A 56 9.74 20.72 -17.65
N LEU A 57 10.05 21.36 -16.54
CA LEU A 57 11.41 21.77 -16.18
C LEU A 57 12.14 20.66 -15.40
N TRP A 58 12.53 19.60 -16.10
CA TRP A 58 13.32 18.53 -15.50
C TRP A 58 14.80 18.73 -15.78
N THR A 59 15.60 18.77 -14.72
CA THR A 59 17.05 18.81 -14.83
C THR A 59 17.63 17.42 -15.05
N ARG A 60 18.86 17.33 -15.58
CA ARG A 60 19.56 16.04 -15.74
C ARG A 60 19.78 15.34 -14.39
N GLU A 61 20.00 16.11 -13.34
CA GLU A 61 20.21 15.60 -11.99
C GLU A 61 18.93 14.96 -11.41
N GLU A 62 17.78 15.57 -11.66
CA GLU A 62 16.47 15.00 -11.27
C GLU A 62 16.18 13.70 -12.02
N LEU A 63 16.46 13.65 -13.31
CA LEU A 63 16.29 12.43 -14.12
C LEU A 63 17.17 11.28 -13.63
N ALA A 64 18.40 11.57 -13.17
CA ALA A 64 19.30 10.55 -12.61
C ALA A 64 18.77 9.93 -11.30
N GLN A 65 17.90 10.61 -10.56
CA GLN A 65 17.29 10.12 -9.32
C GLN A 65 16.01 9.30 -9.55
N VAL A 66 15.39 9.38 -10.74
CA VAL A 66 14.15 8.66 -11.07
C VAL A 66 14.25 7.14 -10.83
N PRO A 67 15.34 6.43 -11.23
CA PRO A 67 15.44 4.99 -10.99
C PRO A 67 15.43 4.63 -9.50
N ALA A 68 16.10 5.41 -8.66
CA ALA A 68 16.14 5.19 -7.21
C ALA A 68 14.75 5.42 -6.57
N GLY A 69 14.07 6.49 -6.96
CA GLY A 69 12.70 6.77 -6.54
C GLY A 69 11.70 5.71 -7.00
N ALA A 70 11.81 5.25 -8.24
CA ALA A 70 11.00 4.16 -8.77
C ALA A 70 11.20 2.85 -8.00
N LEU A 71 12.44 2.51 -7.68
CA LEU A 71 12.78 1.32 -6.90
C LEU A 71 12.23 1.39 -5.47
N SER A 72 12.33 2.54 -4.81
CA SER A 72 11.77 2.79 -3.49
C SER A 72 10.24 2.66 -3.49
N THR A 73 9.58 3.26 -4.48
CA THR A 73 8.12 3.17 -4.65
C THR A 73 7.67 1.73 -4.92
N ALA A 74 8.38 1.02 -5.81
CA ALA A 74 8.12 -0.38 -6.09
C ALA A 74 8.27 -1.24 -4.82
N GLY A 75 9.28 -0.96 -3.99
CA GLY A 75 9.49 -1.64 -2.71
C GLY A 75 8.37 -1.38 -1.71
N THR A 76 7.86 -0.18 -1.65
CA THR A 76 6.69 0.14 -0.80
C THR A 76 5.45 -0.61 -1.29
N MET A 77 5.22 -0.68 -2.60
CA MET A 77 4.09 -1.40 -3.19
C MET A 77 4.23 -2.92 -3.14
N ALA A 78 5.44 -3.44 -3.00
CA ALA A 78 5.73 -4.87 -2.90
C ALA A 78 5.07 -5.54 -1.68
N VAL A 79 4.69 -4.77 -0.66
CA VAL A 79 3.87 -5.25 0.47
C VAL A 79 2.59 -5.96 0.00
N GLY A 80 1.94 -5.45 -1.06
CA GLY A 80 0.79 -6.11 -1.68
C GLY A 80 1.09 -7.51 -2.23
N GLY A 81 2.36 -7.77 -2.58
CA GLY A 81 2.83 -9.07 -3.05
C GLY A 81 2.71 -10.17 -1.99
N TYR A 82 2.82 -9.83 -0.70
CA TYR A 82 2.65 -10.81 0.39
C TYR A 82 1.29 -11.49 0.35
N ALA A 83 0.25 -10.73 0.00
CA ALA A 83 -1.10 -11.26 -0.14
C ALA A 83 -1.20 -12.32 -1.25
N LEU A 84 -0.53 -12.12 -2.37
CA LEU A 84 -0.52 -13.06 -3.49
C LEU A 84 0.09 -14.41 -3.09
N PHE A 85 1.12 -14.41 -2.26
CA PHE A 85 1.79 -15.64 -1.82
C PHE A 85 1.10 -16.32 -0.63
N LEU A 86 0.65 -15.55 0.35
CA LEU A 86 0.09 -16.09 1.58
C LEU A 86 -1.42 -16.37 1.50
N LEU A 87 -2.11 -15.73 0.56
CA LEU A 87 -3.55 -15.88 0.32
C LEU A 87 -3.85 -16.49 -1.07
N GLY A 88 -2.85 -17.06 -1.74
CA GLY A 88 -2.93 -17.58 -3.12
C GLY A 88 -3.79 -18.83 -3.30
N ASP A 89 -4.31 -19.43 -2.23
CA ASP A 89 -5.34 -20.47 -2.25
C ASP A 89 -6.73 -19.92 -2.62
N VAL A 90 -6.90 -18.60 -2.56
CA VAL A 90 -8.13 -17.92 -2.95
C VAL A 90 -8.12 -17.71 -4.47
N ARG A 91 -8.91 -18.48 -5.19
CA ARG A 91 -9.07 -18.31 -6.64
C ARG A 91 -9.97 -17.13 -6.94
N PRO A 92 -9.57 -16.19 -7.81
CA PRO A 92 -10.47 -15.17 -8.30
C PRO A 92 -11.55 -15.82 -9.18
N GLU A 93 -12.81 -15.71 -8.78
CA GLU A 93 -13.94 -16.29 -9.52
C GLU A 93 -14.25 -15.58 -10.84
N ALA A 94 -13.84 -14.33 -10.99
CA ALA A 94 -14.14 -13.54 -12.17
C ALA A 94 -12.98 -12.67 -12.64
N GLY A 95 -12.70 -12.72 -13.93
CA GLY A 95 -11.91 -11.70 -14.62
C GLY A 95 -10.48 -12.07 -14.99
N GLY A 96 -9.97 -13.21 -14.64
CA GLY A 96 -8.65 -13.67 -15.12
C GLY A 96 -7.50 -12.67 -14.97
N ALA A 97 -6.39 -12.92 -15.65
CA ALA A 97 -5.21 -12.05 -15.66
C ALA A 97 -5.50 -10.65 -16.27
N ASP A 98 -6.37 -10.58 -17.27
CA ASP A 98 -6.71 -9.32 -17.96
C ASP A 98 -7.46 -8.33 -17.04
N GLY A 99 -8.36 -8.84 -16.21
CA GLY A 99 -9.06 -8.00 -15.23
C GLY A 99 -8.13 -7.43 -14.16
N MET A 100 -7.16 -8.23 -13.71
CA MET A 100 -6.14 -7.79 -12.76
C MET A 100 -5.21 -6.74 -13.38
N LEU A 101 -4.74 -6.96 -14.61
CA LEU A 101 -3.87 -6.01 -15.31
C LEU A 101 -4.56 -4.66 -15.52
N ARG A 102 -5.85 -4.67 -15.90
CA ARG A 102 -6.63 -3.43 -16.07
C ARG A 102 -6.80 -2.65 -14.76
N ARG A 103 -7.02 -3.33 -13.63
CA ARG A 103 -7.11 -2.70 -12.31
C ARG A 103 -5.77 -2.10 -11.87
N LEU A 104 -4.67 -2.82 -12.11
CA LEU A 104 -3.32 -2.32 -11.87
C LEU A 104 -3.01 -1.10 -12.74
N ALA A 105 -3.31 -1.15 -14.04
CA ALA A 105 -3.12 -0.02 -14.96
C ALA A 105 -3.91 1.22 -14.50
N LEU A 106 -5.16 1.05 -14.06
CA LEU A 106 -5.96 2.14 -13.51
C LEU A 106 -5.33 2.73 -12.24
N LEU A 107 -4.86 1.87 -11.33
CA LEU A 107 -4.18 2.32 -10.11
C LEU A 107 -2.91 3.12 -10.44
N PHE A 108 -2.09 2.61 -11.36
CA PHE A 108 -0.89 3.34 -11.82
C PHE A 108 -1.23 4.66 -12.49
N ALA A 109 -2.29 4.72 -13.30
CA ALA A 109 -2.74 5.96 -13.92
C ALA A 109 -3.19 7.00 -12.89
N LEU A 110 -3.93 6.58 -11.85
CA LEU A 110 -4.34 7.45 -10.75
C LEU A 110 -3.12 7.97 -9.96
N LEU A 111 -2.16 7.10 -9.65
CA LEU A 111 -0.94 7.49 -8.94
C LEU A 111 -0.08 8.44 -9.78
N ALA A 112 0.09 8.15 -11.07
CA ALA A 112 0.80 9.05 -11.99
C ALA A 112 0.12 10.42 -12.07
N GLY A 113 -1.22 10.45 -12.15
CA GLY A 113 -2.00 11.67 -12.08
C GLY A 113 -1.75 12.48 -10.80
N ALA A 114 -1.71 11.81 -9.65
CA ALA A 114 -1.40 12.46 -8.38
C ALA A 114 0.01 13.07 -8.37
N VAL A 115 1.02 12.33 -8.84
CA VAL A 115 2.40 12.82 -8.91
C VAL A 115 2.49 14.03 -9.84
N LEU A 116 1.85 13.96 -11.02
CA LEU A 116 1.81 15.09 -11.96
C LEU A 116 1.16 16.32 -11.35
N LEU A 117 0.07 16.16 -10.60
CA LEU A 117 -0.59 17.27 -9.92
C LEU A 117 0.29 17.89 -8.83
N VAL A 118 0.97 17.05 -8.03
CA VAL A 118 1.90 17.52 -7.01
C VAL A 118 3.02 18.34 -7.65
N LEU A 119 3.64 17.81 -8.72
CA LEU A 119 4.72 18.49 -9.42
C LEU A 119 4.24 19.76 -10.12
N GLY A 120 3.04 19.74 -10.72
CA GLY A 120 2.49 20.89 -11.44
C GLY A 120 1.93 21.99 -10.54
N GLN A 121 1.75 21.76 -9.25
CA GLN A 121 1.30 22.80 -8.31
C GLN A 121 2.41 23.28 -7.39
N LEU A 122 3.29 22.38 -6.92
CA LEU A 122 4.36 22.73 -5.98
C LEU A 122 5.71 22.94 -6.72
N GLY A 123 5.88 22.33 -7.90
CA GLY A 123 7.18 22.21 -8.54
C GLY A 123 8.06 21.15 -7.86
N SER A 124 9.10 20.66 -8.57
CA SER A 124 10.01 19.62 -8.09
C SER A 124 10.77 20.04 -6.82
N ALA A 125 11.25 21.29 -6.79
CA ALA A 125 12.08 21.81 -5.68
C ALA A 125 11.31 21.87 -4.35
N LEU A 126 10.06 22.36 -4.36
CA LEU A 126 9.25 22.45 -3.14
C LEU A 126 8.72 21.07 -2.75
N ALA A 127 8.29 20.26 -3.72
CA ALA A 127 7.81 18.89 -3.47
C ALA A 127 8.88 18.01 -2.80
N ALA A 128 10.17 18.22 -3.12
CA ALA A 128 11.28 17.50 -2.50
C ALA A 128 11.60 17.94 -1.05
N GLN A 129 11.21 19.16 -0.66
CA GLN A 129 11.50 19.71 0.65
C GLN A 129 10.39 19.48 1.68
N VAL A 130 9.20 19.13 1.23
CA VAL A 130 8.03 18.95 2.09
C VAL A 130 7.85 17.48 2.45
N ASP A 131 7.64 17.16 3.72
CA ASP A 131 7.46 15.78 4.22
C ASP A 131 6.24 15.08 3.60
N ARG A 132 5.18 15.83 3.27
CA ARG A 132 3.91 15.31 2.76
C ARG A 132 3.41 16.14 1.59
N PRO A 133 4.07 16.06 0.42
CA PRO A 133 3.78 16.95 -0.72
C PRO A 133 2.34 16.83 -1.24
N PHE A 134 1.76 15.63 -1.25
CA PHE A 134 0.37 15.44 -1.67
C PHE A 134 -0.62 16.14 -0.72
N LEU A 135 -0.42 16.05 0.59
CA LEU A 135 -1.28 16.71 1.57
C LEU A 135 -1.16 18.23 1.47
N GLN A 136 0.06 18.75 1.27
CA GLN A 136 0.32 20.16 1.07
C GLN A 136 -0.35 20.69 -0.21
N MET A 137 -0.30 19.92 -1.29
CA MET A 137 -1.03 20.24 -2.52
C MET A 137 -2.54 20.31 -2.27
N VAL A 138 -3.11 19.33 -1.58
CA VAL A 138 -4.56 19.30 -1.29
C VAL A 138 -4.99 20.46 -0.41
N SER A 139 -4.19 20.87 0.58
CA SER A 139 -4.48 22.05 1.41
C SER A 139 -4.53 23.36 0.60
N GLY A 140 -3.74 23.42 -0.49
CA GLY A 140 -3.77 24.53 -1.44
C GLY A 140 -4.96 24.50 -2.42
N LEU A 141 -5.70 23.40 -2.54
CA LEU A 141 -6.87 23.26 -3.42
C LEU A 141 -8.14 23.88 -2.81
N GLY A 142 -8.15 24.25 -1.53
CA GLY A 142 -9.32 24.80 -0.86
C GLY A 142 -9.93 25.98 -1.58
N PHE A 143 -11.24 25.94 -1.80
CA PHE A 143 -12.03 27.08 -2.29
C PHE A 143 -12.63 27.82 -1.10
N GLU A 144 -12.53 29.15 -1.12
CA GLU A 144 -13.18 29.98 -0.11
C GLU A 144 -14.68 29.66 -0.05
N GLY A 145 -15.12 29.16 1.10
CA GLY A 145 -16.54 28.92 1.42
C GLY A 145 -17.02 27.48 1.47
N ALA A 146 -16.71 26.62 0.50
CA ALA A 146 -17.34 25.29 0.41
C ALA A 146 -16.39 24.11 0.75
N PHE A 147 -15.10 24.23 0.45
CA PHE A 147 -14.12 23.13 0.57
C PHE A 147 -12.84 23.56 1.29
N GLN A 148 -12.96 24.30 2.37
CA GLN A 148 -11.82 24.80 3.15
C GLN A 148 -11.03 23.69 3.88
N ARG A 149 -11.58 22.45 3.93
CA ARG A 149 -11.03 21.35 4.72
C ARG A 149 -10.90 20.04 3.93
N LEU A 150 -10.51 20.12 2.64
CA LEU A 150 -10.23 18.93 1.84
C LEU A 150 -9.11 18.08 2.44
N GLU A 151 -8.17 18.70 3.14
CA GLU A 151 -7.08 18.02 3.85
C GLU A 151 -7.58 17.08 4.95
N GLU A 152 -8.65 17.45 5.67
CA GLU A 152 -9.25 16.59 6.70
C GLU A 152 -9.90 15.36 6.06
N LEU A 153 -10.60 15.54 4.93
CA LEU A 153 -11.18 14.45 4.17
C LEU A 153 -10.11 13.49 3.66
N VAL A 154 -9.03 14.02 3.08
CA VAL A 154 -7.90 13.22 2.60
C VAL A 154 -7.26 12.45 3.74
N SER A 155 -7.05 13.09 4.89
CA SER A 155 -6.49 12.44 6.07
C SER A 155 -7.38 11.30 6.56
N ALA A 156 -8.71 11.49 6.56
CA ALA A 156 -9.66 10.43 6.91
C ALA A 156 -9.63 9.26 5.92
N LEU A 157 -9.57 9.54 4.61
CA LEU A 157 -9.45 8.51 3.57
C LEU A 157 -8.11 7.76 3.68
N TRP A 158 -7.04 8.44 4.07
CA TRP A 158 -5.73 7.82 4.30
C TRP A 158 -5.78 6.82 5.45
N VAL A 159 -6.42 7.18 6.57
CA VAL A 159 -6.63 6.28 7.71
C VAL A 159 -7.39 5.01 7.29
N LEU A 160 -8.39 5.12 6.40
CA LEU A 160 -9.08 3.93 5.87
C LEU A 160 -8.12 3.03 5.08
N GLY A 161 -7.23 3.61 4.27
CA GLY A 161 -6.17 2.89 3.57
C GLY A 161 -5.22 2.16 4.52
N ASP A 162 -4.79 2.83 5.58
CA ASP A 162 -3.91 2.26 6.62
C ASP A 162 -4.59 1.10 7.36
N VAL A 163 -5.87 1.24 7.72
CA VAL A 163 -6.66 0.16 8.34
C VAL A 163 -6.74 -1.06 7.41
N ALA A 164 -6.97 -0.84 6.11
CA ALA A 164 -7.03 -1.92 5.13
C ALA A 164 -5.67 -2.61 4.96
N LEU A 165 -4.59 -1.84 4.86
CA LEU A 165 -3.23 -2.38 4.72
C LEU A 165 -2.81 -3.17 5.96
N LEU A 166 -3.01 -2.62 7.15
CA LEU A 166 -2.69 -3.30 8.41
C LEU A 166 -3.54 -4.55 8.61
N GLY A 167 -4.83 -4.50 8.26
CA GLY A 167 -5.72 -5.66 8.29
C GLY A 167 -5.24 -6.78 7.36
N LEU A 168 -4.80 -6.43 6.15
CA LEU A 168 -4.21 -7.37 5.21
C LEU A 168 -2.94 -8.00 5.78
N LEU A 169 -2.04 -7.20 6.34
CA LEU A 169 -0.79 -7.69 6.94
C LEU A 169 -1.06 -8.60 8.14
N LEU A 170 -2.05 -8.28 8.97
CA LEU A 170 -2.47 -9.15 10.10
C LEU A 170 -3.05 -10.48 9.60
N LEU A 171 -3.81 -10.50 8.51
CA LEU A 171 -4.28 -11.74 7.88
C LEU A 171 -3.11 -12.56 7.33
N CYS A 172 -2.17 -11.93 6.62
CA CYS A 172 -0.98 -12.58 6.10
C CYS A 172 -0.12 -13.16 7.23
N LEU A 173 0.10 -12.40 8.30
CA LEU A 173 0.87 -12.82 9.46
C LEU A 173 0.18 -13.97 10.21
N GLY A 174 -1.16 -13.91 10.34
CA GLY A 174 -1.96 -14.98 10.92
C GLY A 174 -1.86 -16.29 10.12
N ARG A 175 -1.88 -16.21 8.78
CA ARG A 175 -1.67 -17.35 7.88
C ARG A 175 -0.26 -17.92 8.00
N LEU A 176 0.75 -17.07 7.97
CA LEU A 176 2.15 -17.47 8.14
C LEU A 176 2.37 -18.19 9.48
N LEU A 177 1.82 -17.64 10.55
CA LEU A 177 1.91 -18.24 11.88
C LEU A 177 1.15 -19.58 11.96
N ALA A 178 -0.03 -19.69 11.35
CA ALA A 178 -0.78 -20.93 11.28
C ALA A 178 0.01 -22.02 10.54
N TRP A 179 0.68 -21.65 9.46
CA TRP A 179 1.53 -22.55 8.68
C TRP A 179 2.76 -22.98 9.46
N LEU A 180 3.43 -22.07 10.16
CA LEU A 180 4.62 -22.34 10.96
C LEU A 180 4.31 -23.24 12.17
N LEU A 181 3.15 -23.06 12.81
CA LEU A 181 2.74 -23.81 14.01
C LEU A 181 1.94 -25.07 13.68
N ASP A 182 1.65 -25.31 12.39
CA ASP A 182 0.77 -26.40 11.92
C ASP A 182 -0.59 -26.44 12.67
N ARG A 183 -1.10 -25.26 13.04
CA ARG A 183 -2.36 -25.09 13.78
C ARG A 183 -3.08 -23.82 13.37
N PRO A 184 -4.42 -23.84 13.26
CA PRO A 184 -5.18 -22.64 12.96
C PRO A 184 -5.04 -21.59 14.07
N VAL A 185 -4.86 -20.34 13.67
CA VAL A 185 -4.82 -19.21 14.59
C VAL A 185 -6.26 -18.81 14.92
N GLY A 186 -6.75 -19.21 16.08
CA GLY A 186 -8.07 -18.80 16.59
C GLY A 186 -8.13 -17.30 16.94
N LYS A 187 -9.36 -16.78 17.11
CA LYS A 187 -9.60 -15.34 17.40
C LYS A 187 -8.80 -14.80 18.60
N GLY A 188 -8.65 -15.61 19.68
CA GLY A 188 -7.86 -15.21 20.85
C GLY A 188 -6.35 -15.08 20.56
N LYS A 189 -5.80 -15.96 19.71
CA LYS A 189 -4.38 -15.88 19.31
C LYS A 189 -4.15 -14.71 18.33
N SER A 190 -5.12 -14.40 17.50
CA SER A 190 -5.09 -13.23 16.63
C SER A 190 -5.02 -11.93 17.41
N TRP A 191 -5.71 -11.83 18.55
CA TRP A 191 -5.63 -10.68 19.45
C TRP A 191 -4.24 -10.53 20.08
N LEU A 192 -3.64 -11.61 20.54
CA LEU A 192 -2.26 -11.62 21.08
C LEU A 192 -1.26 -11.20 20.00
N LEU A 193 -1.44 -11.68 18.77
CA LEU A 193 -0.61 -11.29 17.62
C LEU A 193 -0.68 -9.79 17.36
N THR A 194 -1.90 -9.22 17.35
CA THR A 194 -2.10 -7.78 17.18
C THR A 194 -1.46 -6.98 18.31
N GLY A 195 -1.58 -7.45 19.55
CA GLY A 195 -0.91 -6.85 20.69
C GLY A 195 0.62 -6.88 20.57
N ALA A 196 1.19 -7.99 20.09
CA ALA A 196 2.63 -8.09 19.84
C ALA A 196 3.08 -7.11 18.73
N VAL A 197 2.33 -7.00 17.63
CA VAL A 197 2.61 -6.02 16.56
C VAL A 197 2.53 -4.60 17.09
N PHE A 198 1.55 -4.28 17.94
CA PHE A 198 1.46 -2.98 18.59
C PHE A 198 2.68 -2.66 19.44
N LEU A 199 3.09 -3.60 20.33
CA LEU A 199 4.24 -3.42 21.20
C LEU A 199 5.55 -3.26 20.41
N LEU A 200 5.74 -4.03 19.33
CA LEU A 200 6.90 -3.92 18.46
C LEU A 200 6.91 -2.62 17.63
N GLY A 201 5.74 -2.11 17.28
CA GLY A 201 5.59 -0.84 16.56
C GLY A 201 5.67 0.41 17.44
N LEU A 202 5.55 0.25 18.77
CA LEU A 202 5.52 1.38 19.71
C LEU A 202 6.77 2.26 19.65
N PRO A 203 8.01 1.73 19.58
CA PRO A 203 9.21 2.54 19.43
C PRO A 203 9.20 3.40 18.15
N ALA A 204 8.68 2.84 17.05
CA ALA A 204 8.56 3.58 15.79
C ALA A 204 7.48 4.69 15.86
N ALA A 205 6.42 4.48 16.65
CA ALA A 205 5.37 5.48 16.86
C ALA A 205 5.77 6.60 17.84
N LEU A 206 6.78 6.36 18.69
CA LEU A 206 7.27 7.31 19.69
C LEU A 206 8.52 8.07 19.26
N GLY A 207 9.23 7.62 18.25
CA GLY A 207 10.47 8.21 17.79
C GLY A 207 10.59 8.26 16.28
N ASP A 208 11.30 9.26 15.77
CA ASP A 208 11.72 9.32 14.37
C ASP A 208 12.80 8.24 14.15
N HIS A 209 12.39 7.11 13.56
CA HIS A 209 13.32 6.09 13.12
C HIS A 209 13.69 6.29 11.65
N PRO A 210 14.87 6.88 11.34
CA PRO A 210 15.30 7.14 9.97
C PRO A 210 15.45 5.85 9.14
N LEU A 211 15.62 4.71 9.81
CA LEU A 211 15.76 3.40 9.16
C LEU A 211 14.49 2.92 8.46
N ALA A 212 13.31 3.30 8.95
CA ALA A 212 12.04 2.83 8.39
C ALA A 212 11.80 3.34 6.96
N GLY A 213 12.15 4.59 6.68
CA GLY A 213 11.96 5.18 5.35
C GLY A 213 12.87 4.60 4.27
N THR A 214 14.10 4.22 4.63
CA THR A 214 15.12 3.81 3.64
C THR A 214 15.16 2.28 3.48
N TRP A 215 15.10 1.51 4.57
CA TRP A 215 15.34 0.07 4.52
C TRP A 215 14.09 -0.77 4.28
N VAL A 216 12.91 -0.29 4.68
CA VAL A 216 11.66 -1.05 4.52
C VAL A 216 11.32 -1.34 3.05
N PRO A 217 11.41 -0.39 2.09
CA PRO A 217 11.16 -0.68 0.68
C PRO A 217 12.10 -1.75 0.11
N PHE A 218 13.40 -1.68 0.43
CA PHE A 218 14.37 -2.68 -0.04
C PHE A 218 14.15 -4.05 0.62
N GLY A 219 13.81 -4.08 1.90
CA GLY A 219 13.43 -5.30 2.62
C GLY A 219 12.23 -5.98 1.97
N ASN A 220 11.19 -5.23 1.64
CA ASN A 220 10.01 -5.75 0.96
C ASN A 220 10.34 -6.33 -0.42
N LEU A 221 11.15 -5.64 -1.23
CA LEU A 221 11.60 -6.16 -2.53
C LEU A 221 12.40 -7.44 -2.38
N ALA A 222 13.31 -7.52 -1.40
CA ALA A 222 14.10 -8.71 -1.15
C ALA A 222 13.20 -9.92 -0.77
N VAL A 223 12.23 -9.72 0.12
CA VAL A 223 11.28 -10.78 0.51
C VAL A 223 10.43 -11.24 -0.67
N VAL A 224 9.86 -10.32 -1.44
CA VAL A 224 9.07 -10.68 -2.63
C VAL A 224 9.94 -11.37 -3.68
N GLY A 225 11.18 -10.90 -3.89
CA GLY A 225 12.13 -11.55 -4.77
C GLY A 225 12.44 -13.00 -4.36
N LEU A 226 12.68 -13.24 -3.07
CA LEU A 226 12.88 -14.59 -2.54
C LEU A 226 11.65 -15.47 -2.72
N LEU A 227 10.45 -14.94 -2.50
CA LEU A 227 9.20 -15.67 -2.71
C LEU A 227 9.02 -16.06 -4.19
N VAL A 228 9.32 -15.15 -5.13
CA VAL A 228 9.29 -15.43 -6.58
C VAL A 228 10.29 -16.52 -6.93
N LEU A 229 11.53 -16.43 -6.43
CA LEU A 229 12.57 -17.45 -6.70
C LEU A 229 12.17 -18.83 -6.18
N THR A 230 11.55 -18.92 -5.01
CA THR A 230 11.06 -20.22 -4.47
C THR A 230 9.94 -20.82 -5.33
N LEU A 231 9.08 -19.99 -5.91
CA LEU A 231 8.02 -20.47 -6.82
C LEU A 231 8.59 -20.96 -8.15
N LEU A 232 9.59 -20.27 -8.70
CA LEU A 232 10.27 -20.67 -9.93
C LEU A 232 11.00 -22.00 -9.75
N GLY A 233 11.73 -22.16 -8.63
CA GLY A 233 12.41 -23.41 -8.30
C GLY A 233 11.45 -24.60 -8.20
N ARG A 234 10.30 -24.44 -7.54
CA ARG A 234 9.25 -25.49 -7.45
C ARG A 234 8.64 -25.83 -8.81
N GLY A 235 8.58 -24.86 -9.74
CA GLY A 235 8.09 -25.07 -11.11
C GLY A 235 9.00 -26.00 -11.91
N GLU A 236 10.30 -25.90 -11.73
CA GLU A 236 11.30 -26.74 -12.38
C GLU A 236 11.30 -28.17 -11.82
N GLU A 237 11.24 -28.33 -10.50
CA GLU A 237 11.15 -29.67 -9.87
C GLU A 237 9.94 -30.47 -10.40
N LYS A 238 8.77 -29.85 -10.51
CA LYS A 238 7.57 -30.48 -11.06
C LYS A 238 7.69 -30.85 -12.55
N LYS A 239 8.48 -30.10 -13.32
CA LYS A 239 8.75 -30.43 -14.73
C LYS A 239 9.70 -31.59 -14.84
N LEU A 240 10.73 -31.69 -14.01
CA LEU A 240 11.67 -32.82 -13.96
C LEU A 240 10.97 -34.11 -13.53
N GLU A 241 10.15 -34.08 -12.49
CA GLU A 241 9.37 -35.23 -12.03
C GLU A 241 8.37 -35.73 -13.08
N LYS A 242 7.76 -34.81 -13.86
CA LYS A 242 6.90 -35.21 -15.00
C LYS A 242 7.67 -35.79 -16.18
N SER A 243 8.89 -35.36 -16.40
CA SER A 243 9.78 -35.88 -17.45
C SER A 243 10.23 -37.29 -17.11
N GLU A 244 10.59 -37.55 -15.85
CA GLU A 244 11.05 -38.84 -15.34
C GLU A 244 9.94 -39.92 -15.35
N LYS A 245 8.68 -39.52 -15.12
CA LYS A 245 7.51 -40.44 -15.20
C LYS A 245 7.05 -40.76 -16.62
N ARG A 246 7.61 -40.11 -17.66
CA ARG A 246 7.26 -40.32 -19.07
C ARG A 246 8.32 -41.04 -19.88
N GLY A 247 9.52 -41.23 -19.36
CA GLY A 247 10.59 -42.08 -19.93
C GLY A 247 10.59 -43.45 -19.29
#